data_b4e045c8b8340cd3b747196992dda8b2
#
_entry.id   b4e045c8b8340cd3b747196992dda8b2
#
_cell.length_a   1.000
_cell.length_b   1.000
_cell.length_c   1.000
_cell.angle_alpha   90.00
_cell.angle_beta   90.00
_cell.angle_gamma   90.00
#
_symmetry.space_group_name_H-M   'P 1'
#
loop_
_entity.id
_entity.type
_entity.pdbx_description
1 polymer ?
#
loop_
_entity_poly.entity_id
_entity_poly.type
_entity_poly.pdbx_seq_one_letter_code
_entity_poly.pdbx_strand_id
1 'polypeptide(L)'
;MVAGLVKTSDDLYESVKRRESSARTYASSFETVFERGTGIRMRDRSGREFIDCLACAGALPLGHNHPEIREALLHFIDSGHVQQVLDLTTPAKCEFLDELFGLLPDKWAARAKVQFCSPSGSDAVEAAMKLTRIATGRQPIIAFHGAYHGMTGGALAAMGNLIAKAGLPGAAGGIHFAPYPYRYRCPFGTDGRDTDQLSIHYLRNMLCDAESGIPRPAAVMVEVVQGEGGCIPVSDDWLRQVRQLTRELEIPLVIDEVQTGFARTGTMFAFQRARIVPDVLILSKAVGGGFPLSVVVYDEALDLWSRGMHAGTFRGNQIAMVAGKVTMQILRRDRLAEHAAEMGELLMTGLRRIASDHPELGDVRGRGLMIGVEVVEPSPGARRGRHDGVLSAAIKRAAFENGLLVETGGRRGSVLRLLPPLIVTRSDVGEILDRLEAAVVRAKRQ
;
A
#
# COMPACT_ATOMS: atom_id res chain seq x y z
N MET A 1 -39.38 -28.08 10.66
CA MET A 1 -37.99 -27.69 10.31
C MET A 1 -37.91 -27.73 8.79
N VAL A 2 -37.92 -26.57 8.15
CA VAL A 2 -37.68 -26.48 6.70
C VAL A 2 -36.19 -26.75 6.51
N ALA A 3 -35.83 -27.87 5.91
CA ALA A 3 -34.47 -28.15 5.47
C ALA A 3 -34.08 -27.05 4.49
N GLY A 4 -33.37 -26.04 4.97
CA GLY A 4 -32.84 -24.98 4.13
C GLY A 4 -31.92 -25.62 3.09
N LEU A 5 -32.26 -25.56 1.84
CA LEU A 5 -31.39 -25.91 0.72
C LEU A 5 -30.04 -25.25 0.93
N VAL A 6 -28.99 -26.05 1.13
CA VAL A 6 -27.59 -25.54 1.21
C VAL A 6 -27.31 -24.89 -0.13
N LYS A 7 -27.21 -23.55 -0.12
CA LYS A 7 -26.92 -22.78 -1.33
C LYS A 7 -25.58 -23.20 -1.91
N THR A 8 -25.51 -23.39 -3.21
CA THR A 8 -24.26 -23.65 -3.92
C THR A 8 -23.31 -22.43 -3.86
N SER A 9 -22.05 -22.61 -4.23
CA SER A 9 -21.09 -21.50 -4.32
C SER A 9 -21.58 -20.44 -5.31
N ASP A 10 -22.11 -20.87 -6.46
CA ASP A 10 -22.64 -19.99 -7.51
C ASP A 10 -23.87 -19.21 -7.03
N ASP A 11 -24.79 -19.86 -6.30
CA ASP A 11 -25.97 -19.20 -5.71
C ASP A 11 -25.57 -18.07 -4.74
N LEU A 12 -24.54 -18.31 -3.93
CA LEU A 12 -24.02 -17.33 -2.99
C LEU A 12 -23.36 -16.15 -3.71
N TYR A 13 -22.48 -16.45 -4.67
CA TYR A 13 -21.79 -15.42 -5.45
C TYR A 13 -22.80 -14.52 -6.19
N GLU A 14 -23.74 -15.10 -6.94
CA GLU A 14 -24.77 -14.37 -7.67
C GLU A 14 -25.71 -13.58 -6.73
N SER A 15 -25.98 -14.10 -5.54
CA SER A 15 -26.77 -13.38 -4.52
C SER A 15 -26.07 -12.11 -4.03
N VAL A 16 -24.77 -12.16 -3.79
CA VAL A 16 -23.95 -10.98 -3.40
C VAL A 16 -23.85 -10.01 -4.58
N LYS A 17 -23.53 -10.50 -5.77
CA LYS A 17 -23.40 -9.72 -6.99
C LYS A 17 -24.64 -8.86 -7.31
N ARG A 18 -25.83 -9.37 -7.04
CA ARG A 18 -27.09 -8.62 -7.22
C ARG A 18 -27.36 -7.55 -6.18
N ARG A 19 -26.74 -7.64 -4.99
CA ARG A 19 -27.01 -6.75 -3.85
C ARG A 19 -25.93 -5.72 -3.59
N GLU A 20 -24.72 -6.02 -4.02
CA GLU A 20 -23.56 -5.17 -3.82
C GLU A 20 -23.46 -4.10 -4.91
N SER A 21 -22.92 -2.93 -4.54
CA SER A 21 -22.73 -1.82 -5.49
C SER A 21 -21.86 -2.22 -6.68
N SER A 22 -22.11 -1.61 -7.83
CA SER A 22 -21.24 -1.74 -9.01
C SER A 22 -19.83 -1.13 -8.81
N ALA A 23 -19.59 -0.36 -7.75
CA ALA A 23 -18.29 0.21 -7.40
C ALA A 23 -17.30 -0.81 -6.80
N ARG A 24 -17.71 -2.07 -6.57
CA ARG A 24 -16.82 -3.14 -6.12
C ARG A 24 -15.68 -3.39 -7.12
N THR A 25 -14.50 -3.77 -6.63
CA THR A 25 -13.31 -4.01 -7.45
C THR A 25 -12.89 -5.47 -7.43
N TYR A 26 -12.39 -5.97 -6.31
CA TYR A 26 -11.82 -7.32 -6.21
C TYR A 26 -12.85 -8.43 -6.44
N ALA A 27 -14.07 -8.27 -5.94
CA ALA A 27 -15.14 -9.26 -6.11
C ALA A 27 -15.55 -9.49 -7.58
N SER A 28 -15.33 -8.50 -8.46
CA SER A 28 -15.55 -8.64 -9.90
C SER A 28 -14.38 -9.32 -10.64
N SER A 29 -13.23 -9.46 -9.97
CA SER A 29 -12.02 -10.06 -10.53
C SER A 29 -11.87 -11.54 -10.19
N PHE A 30 -12.46 -11.97 -9.06
CA PHE A 30 -12.32 -13.32 -8.51
C PHE A 30 -13.70 -13.91 -8.25
N GLU A 31 -14.28 -14.54 -9.28
CA GLU A 31 -15.65 -15.08 -9.27
C GLU A 31 -15.71 -16.40 -8.49
N THR A 32 -15.53 -16.33 -7.19
CA THR A 32 -15.66 -17.48 -6.28
C THR A 32 -16.03 -17.04 -4.87
N VAL A 33 -16.38 -17.99 -4.01
CA VAL A 33 -16.68 -17.78 -2.59
C VAL A 33 -15.54 -18.34 -1.76
N PHE A 34 -14.63 -17.47 -1.29
CA PHE A 34 -13.57 -17.85 -0.36
C PHE A 34 -14.15 -18.17 1.02
N GLU A 35 -13.71 -19.26 1.63
CA GLU A 35 -14.26 -19.74 2.90
C GLU A 35 -13.22 -19.89 3.98
N ARG A 36 -12.01 -20.35 3.65
CA ARG A 36 -10.93 -20.59 4.62
C ARG A 36 -9.62 -19.99 4.15
N GLY A 37 -8.75 -19.65 5.11
CA GLY A 37 -7.39 -19.21 4.83
C GLY A 37 -6.44 -19.61 5.98
N THR A 38 -5.20 -19.97 5.64
CA THR A 38 -4.14 -20.27 6.60
C THR A 38 -2.79 -19.87 5.97
N GLY A 39 -2.02 -19.05 6.67
CA GLY A 39 -0.76 -18.55 6.16
C GLY A 39 -0.96 -17.84 4.81
N ILE A 40 -0.25 -18.27 3.78
CA ILE A 40 -0.35 -17.69 2.43
C ILE A 40 -1.43 -18.36 1.55
N ARG A 41 -2.18 -19.30 2.08
CA ARG A 41 -3.14 -20.10 1.29
C ARG A 41 -4.57 -19.77 1.64
N MET A 42 -5.39 -19.67 0.61
CA MET A 42 -6.86 -19.55 0.72
C MET A 42 -7.53 -20.74 0.05
N ARG A 43 -8.70 -21.10 0.54
CA ARG A 43 -9.53 -22.16 -0.07
C ARG A 43 -10.94 -21.63 -0.29
N ASP A 44 -11.46 -21.86 -1.47
CA ASP A 44 -12.85 -21.56 -1.77
C ASP A 44 -13.79 -22.67 -1.27
N ARG A 45 -15.08 -22.39 -1.34
CA ARG A 45 -16.12 -23.33 -0.88
C ARG A 45 -16.19 -24.61 -1.71
N SER A 46 -15.67 -24.63 -2.93
CA SER A 46 -15.54 -25.84 -3.75
C SER A 46 -14.33 -26.71 -3.36
N GLY A 47 -13.48 -26.21 -2.45
CA GLY A 47 -12.27 -26.88 -1.99
C GLY A 47 -11.02 -26.54 -2.79
N ARG A 48 -11.11 -25.67 -3.81
CA ARG A 48 -9.97 -25.24 -4.63
C ARG A 48 -9.04 -24.35 -3.80
N GLU A 49 -7.75 -24.61 -3.88
CA GLU A 49 -6.73 -23.89 -3.13
C GLU A 49 -6.03 -22.83 -3.98
N PHE A 50 -5.73 -21.70 -3.35
CA PHE A 50 -5.05 -20.54 -3.96
C PHE A 50 -3.87 -20.09 -3.11
N ILE A 51 -2.78 -19.67 -3.75
CA ILE A 51 -1.74 -18.87 -3.13
C ILE A 51 -2.16 -17.40 -3.19
N ASP A 52 -2.17 -16.74 -2.04
CA ASP A 52 -2.55 -15.33 -1.91
C ASP A 52 -1.33 -14.42 -2.10
N CYS A 53 -1.19 -13.84 -3.30
CA CYS A 53 -0.23 -12.76 -3.56
C CYS A 53 -0.87 -11.36 -3.50
N LEU A 54 -2.03 -11.22 -2.83
CA LEU A 54 -2.67 -9.93 -2.52
C LEU A 54 -2.46 -9.54 -1.06
N ALA A 55 -2.51 -10.50 -0.14
CA ALA A 55 -2.48 -10.30 1.31
C ALA A 55 -3.41 -9.15 1.75
N CYS A 56 -4.64 -9.12 1.22
CA CYS A 56 -5.60 -8.02 1.42
C CYS A 56 -4.97 -6.64 1.10
N ALA A 57 -4.35 -6.51 -0.07
CA ALA A 57 -3.60 -5.32 -0.50
C ALA A 57 -2.45 -4.94 0.46
N GLY A 58 -1.86 -5.93 1.14
CA GLY A 58 -0.77 -5.78 2.10
C GLY A 58 -1.21 -5.60 3.56
N ALA A 59 -2.51 -5.73 3.88
CA ALA A 59 -3.02 -5.62 5.25
C ALA A 59 -2.74 -6.88 6.10
N LEU A 60 -2.45 -8.02 5.47
CA LEU A 60 -2.15 -9.29 6.12
C LEU A 60 -0.65 -9.65 6.01
N PRO A 61 0.24 -8.96 6.74
CA PRO A 61 1.67 -9.23 6.66
C PRO A 61 2.03 -10.66 7.08
N LEU A 62 1.31 -11.24 8.02
CA LEU A 62 1.50 -12.59 8.53
C LEU A 62 0.55 -13.63 7.89
N GLY A 63 -0.16 -13.24 6.82
CA GLY A 63 -1.14 -14.10 6.16
C GLY A 63 -2.41 -14.34 6.98
N HIS A 64 -3.14 -15.35 6.58
CA HIS A 64 -4.45 -15.67 7.16
C HIS A 64 -4.31 -16.47 8.45
N ASN A 65 -5.08 -16.10 9.48
CA ASN A 65 -5.25 -16.84 10.74
C ASN A 65 -3.93 -17.23 11.43
N HIS A 66 -3.00 -16.26 11.52
CA HIS A 66 -1.74 -16.50 12.24
C HIS A 66 -2.01 -16.96 13.68
N PRO A 67 -1.41 -18.08 14.14
CA PRO A 67 -1.76 -18.70 15.43
C PRO A 67 -1.66 -17.75 16.62
N GLU A 68 -0.57 -17.02 16.76
CA GLU A 68 -0.33 -16.09 17.87
C GLU A 68 -1.31 -14.92 17.88
N ILE A 69 -1.69 -14.37 16.69
CA ILE A 69 -2.71 -13.31 16.62
C ILE A 69 -4.06 -13.88 17.06
N ARG A 70 -4.42 -15.07 16.57
CA ARG A 70 -5.68 -15.73 16.93
C ARG A 70 -5.76 -16.00 18.42
N GLU A 71 -4.70 -16.51 19.02
CA GLU A 71 -4.62 -16.79 20.46
C GLU A 71 -4.77 -15.51 21.29
N ALA A 72 -4.03 -14.44 20.93
CA ALA A 72 -4.11 -13.16 21.63
C ALA A 72 -5.52 -12.54 21.55
N LEU A 73 -6.20 -12.65 20.41
CA LEU A 73 -7.56 -12.17 20.25
C LEU A 73 -8.58 -12.97 21.05
N LEU A 74 -8.47 -14.30 21.07
CA LEU A 74 -9.33 -15.15 21.89
C LEU A 74 -9.15 -14.83 23.37
N HIS A 75 -7.91 -14.73 23.82
CA HIS A 75 -7.61 -14.34 25.20
C HIS A 75 -8.19 -12.96 25.55
N PHE A 76 -8.03 -11.98 24.66
CA PHE A 76 -8.56 -10.62 24.87
C PHE A 76 -10.10 -10.62 25.01
N ILE A 77 -10.79 -11.38 24.16
CA ILE A 77 -12.27 -11.49 24.19
C ILE A 77 -12.72 -12.20 25.47
N ASP A 78 -12.10 -13.33 25.81
CA ASP A 78 -12.46 -14.16 26.98
C ASP A 78 -12.17 -13.44 28.31
N SER A 79 -11.18 -12.54 28.33
CA SER A 79 -10.83 -11.73 29.52
C SER A 79 -11.82 -10.60 29.83
N GLY A 80 -12.82 -10.36 28.99
CA GLY A 80 -13.85 -9.36 29.23
C GLY A 80 -13.36 -7.90 29.13
N HIS A 81 -12.25 -7.67 28.43
CA HIS A 81 -11.75 -6.32 28.18
C HIS A 81 -12.70 -5.51 27.31
N VAL A 82 -12.67 -4.18 27.47
CA VAL A 82 -13.45 -3.25 26.65
C VAL A 82 -13.01 -3.32 25.19
N GLN A 83 -13.97 -3.41 24.26
CA GLN A 83 -13.68 -3.63 22.84
C GLN A 83 -13.66 -2.34 22.00
N GLN A 84 -14.55 -1.39 22.33
CA GLN A 84 -14.68 -0.11 21.62
C GLN A 84 -14.92 1.00 22.65
N VAL A 85 -14.03 1.97 22.71
CA VAL A 85 -14.03 3.01 23.75
C VAL A 85 -13.69 4.40 23.22
N LEU A 86 -13.98 4.67 21.97
CA LEU A 86 -13.59 5.94 21.33
C LEU A 86 -12.05 6.11 21.41
N ASP A 87 -11.59 7.25 21.90
CA ASP A 87 -10.18 7.56 22.10
C ASP A 87 -9.70 7.43 23.57
N LEU A 88 -10.52 6.81 24.43
CA LEU A 88 -10.17 6.59 25.83
C LEU A 88 -8.90 5.74 25.99
N THR A 89 -8.23 5.92 27.10
CA THR A 89 -7.02 5.16 27.44
C THR A 89 -7.36 3.77 27.95
N THR A 90 -6.67 2.75 27.42
CA THR A 90 -6.82 1.34 27.83
C THR A 90 -5.47 0.67 27.88
N PRO A 91 -5.31 -0.45 28.59
CA PRO A 91 -4.07 -1.23 28.57
C PRO A 91 -3.64 -1.63 27.15
N ALA A 92 -4.56 -2.13 26.32
CA ALA A 92 -4.28 -2.54 24.95
C ALA A 92 -3.79 -1.38 24.09
N LYS A 93 -4.31 -0.16 24.30
CA LYS A 93 -3.82 1.06 23.61
C LYS A 93 -2.41 1.44 24.06
N CYS A 94 -2.12 1.36 25.36
CA CYS A 94 -0.78 1.64 25.88
C CYS A 94 0.26 0.65 25.30
N GLU A 95 -0.01 -0.63 25.39
CA GLU A 95 0.84 -1.70 24.87
C GLU A 95 1.06 -1.58 23.34
N PHE A 96 0.02 -1.23 22.61
CA PHE A 96 0.12 -0.97 21.16
C PHE A 96 1.03 0.22 20.86
N LEU A 97 0.89 1.31 21.63
CA LEU A 97 1.74 2.51 21.47
C LEU A 97 3.19 2.20 21.81
N ASP A 98 3.47 1.46 22.88
CA ASP A 98 4.82 1.06 23.27
C ASP A 98 5.51 0.29 22.13
N GLU A 99 4.81 -0.68 21.52
CA GLU A 99 5.36 -1.42 20.37
C GLU A 99 5.55 -0.53 19.13
N LEU A 100 4.58 0.32 18.81
CA LEU A 100 4.67 1.21 17.65
C LEU A 100 5.84 2.19 17.79
N PHE A 101 5.99 2.82 18.96
CA PHE A 101 7.08 3.76 19.22
C PHE A 101 8.44 3.06 19.26
N GLY A 102 8.50 1.81 19.73
CA GLY A 102 9.71 0.99 19.67
C GLY A 102 10.19 0.61 18.25
N LEU A 103 9.39 0.87 17.21
CA LEU A 103 9.79 0.70 15.80
C LEU A 103 10.29 1.99 15.15
N LEU A 104 10.03 3.15 15.75
CA LEU A 104 10.44 4.46 15.23
C LEU A 104 11.93 4.72 15.55
N PRO A 105 12.62 5.59 14.78
CA PRO A 105 13.94 6.06 15.16
C PRO A 105 13.92 6.76 16.53
N ASP A 106 14.78 6.38 17.47
CA ASP A 106 14.77 6.81 18.89
C ASP A 106 14.59 8.31 19.09
N LYS A 107 15.40 9.12 18.36
CA LYS A 107 15.34 10.58 18.47
C LYS A 107 14.00 11.16 17.99
N TRP A 108 13.32 10.47 17.13
CA TRP A 108 11.98 10.88 16.67
C TRP A 108 10.90 10.35 17.59
N ALA A 109 11.00 9.11 18.03
CA ALA A 109 10.08 8.51 19.01
C ALA A 109 9.95 9.38 20.27
N ALA A 110 11.05 9.97 20.76
CA ALA A 110 11.06 10.81 21.96
C ALA A 110 10.20 12.09 21.85
N ARG A 111 9.84 12.54 20.63
CA ARG A 111 9.05 13.76 20.39
C ARG A 111 7.88 13.53 19.43
N ALA A 112 7.67 12.31 19.01
CA ALA A 112 6.55 11.97 18.12
C ALA A 112 5.23 11.91 18.89
N LYS A 113 4.15 12.23 18.20
CA LYS A 113 2.79 12.04 18.66
C LYS A 113 2.01 11.15 17.70
N VAL A 114 0.94 10.53 18.18
CA VAL A 114 0.07 9.67 17.38
C VAL A 114 -1.37 10.19 17.43
N GLN A 115 -1.94 10.41 16.25
CA GLN A 115 -3.37 10.57 16.07
C GLN A 115 -3.96 9.25 15.57
N PHE A 116 -4.83 8.65 16.36
CA PHE A 116 -5.66 7.55 15.87
C PHE A 116 -6.74 8.08 14.94
N CYS A 117 -6.93 7.42 13.81
CA CYS A 117 -7.89 7.77 12.78
C CYS A 117 -9.01 6.73 12.69
N SER A 118 -10.04 6.99 11.90
CA SER A 118 -11.04 5.98 11.56
C SER A 118 -10.38 4.83 10.80
N PRO A 119 -10.95 3.62 10.77
CA PRO A 119 -10.27 2.41 10.29
C PRO A 119 -10.04 2.38 8.77
N SER A 120 -9.48 3.44 8.23
CA SER A 120 -9.17 3.59 6.80
C SER A 120 -7.92 4.44 6.60
N GLY A 121 -7.01 3.99 5.74
CA GLY A 121 -5.85 4.78 5.31
C GLY A 121 -6.23 6.14 4.72
N SER A 122 -7.40 6.22 4.06
CA SER A 122 -7.92 7.50 3.53
C SER A 122 -8.18 8.52 4.64
N ASP A 123 -8.74 8.11 5.78
CA ASP A 123 -8.97 9.02 6.91
C ASP A 123 -7.65 9.49 7.54
N ALA A 124 -6.65 8.63 7.59
CA ALA A 124 -5.31 9.02 8.03
C ALA A 124 -4.65 10.03 7.08
N VAL A 125 -4.87 9.90 5.77
CA VAL A 125 -4.43 10.90 4.78
C VAL A 125 -5.16 12.23 4.99
N GLU A 126 -6.48 12.21 5.20
CA GLU A 126 -7.26 13.42 5.53
C GLU A 126 -6.74 14.10 6.82
N ALA A 127 -6.43 13.30 7.84
CA ALA A 127 -5.85 13.77 9.09
C ALA A 127 -4.48 14.44 8.87
N ALA A 128 -3.59 13.80 8.09
CA ALA A 128 -2.26 14.32 7.79
C ALA A 128 -2.32 15.64 7.01
N MET A 129 -3.20 15.73 6.00
CA MET A 129 -3.42 16.99 5.25
C MET A 129 -4.00 18.10 6.13
N LYS A 130 -4.96 17.75 7.01
CA LYS A 130 -5.53 18.72 7.96
C LYS A 130 -4.48 19.19 8.96
N LEU A 131 -3.71 18.28 9.55
CA LEU A 131 -2.64 18.56 10.49
C LEU A 131 -1.63 19.56 9.90
N THR A 132 -1.10 19.25 8.70
CA THR A 132 -0.10 20.09 8.06
C THR A 132 -0.63 21.45 7.64
N ARG A 133 -1.89 21.54 7.19
CA ARG A 133 -2.56 22.82 6.88
C ARG A 133 -2.74 23.69 8.12
N ILE A 134 -3.17 23.11 9.23
CA ILE A 134 -3.33 23.83 10.51
C ILE A 134 -1.98 24.31 11.02
N ALA A 135 -0.97 23.42 11.05
CA ALA A 135 0.34 23.74 11.59
C ALA A 135 1.08 24.80 10.78
N THR A 136 0.86 24.87 9.47
CA THR A 136 1.57 25.82 8.59
C THR A 136 0.76 27.06 8.24
N GLY A 137 -0.56 27.03 8.40
CA GLY A 137 -1.47 28.07 7.89
C GLY A 137 -1.57 28.10 6.36
N ARG A 138 -1.06 27.07 5.65
CA ARG A 138 -0.99 27.00 4.20
C ARG A 138 -2.03 26.01 3.67
N GLN A 139 -2.45 26.15 2.39
CA GLN A 139 -3.49 25.30 1.79
C GLN A 139 -2.93 24.24 0.80
N PRO A 140 -2.00 24.54 -0.11
CA PRO A 140 -1.58 23.59 -1.12
C PRO A 140 -0.87 22.36 -0.53
N ILE A 141 -1.10 21.20 -1.16
CA ILE A 141 -0.33 19.96 -0.93
C ILE A 141 0.30 19.57 -2.26
N ILE A 142 1.56 19.22 -2.25
CA ILE A 142 2.22 18.60 -3.39
C ILE A 142 2.06 17.10 -3.28
N ALA A 143 1.46 16.48 -4.30
CA ALA A 143 1.37 15.04 -4.51
C ALA A 143 2.16 14.66 -5.78
N PHE A 144 2.18 13.38 -6.14
CA PHE A 144 2.96 12.92 -7.30
C PHE A 144 2.08 12.20 -8.34
N HIS A 145 2.47 12.30 -9.62
CA HIS A 145 1.82 11.55 -10.69
C HIS A 145 1.79 10.05 -10.36
N GLY A 146 0.63 9.43 -10.46
CA GLY A 146 0.43 8.00 -10.18
C GLY A 146 0.25 7.66 -8.71
N ALA A 147 0.22 8.65 -7.80
CA ALA A 147 -0.04 8.42 -6.38
C ALA A 147 -1.43 7.85 -6.12
N TYR A 148 -1.52 7.07 -5.05
CA TYR A 148 -2.77 6.58 -4.48
C TYR A 148 -2.79 6.81 -2.96
N HIS A 149 -3.67 7.69 -2.50
CA HIS A 149 -3.78 8.05 -1.09
C HIS A 149 -5.15 7.74 -0.49
N GLY A 150 -6.08 7.20 -1.26
CA GLY A 150 -7.40 6.80 -0.81
C GLY A 150 -8.55 7.39 -1.61
N MET A 151 -9.79 7.10 -1.17
CA MET A 151 -11.02 7.40 -1.93
C MET A 151 -11.96 8.41 -1.24
N THR A 152 -11.58 8.98 -0.10
CA THR A 152 -12.31 10.13 0.51
C THR A 152 -11.96 11.42 -0.23
N GLY A 153 -12.74 12.48 -0.04
CA GLY A 153 -12.66 13.70 -0.84
C GLY A 153 -11.24 14.26 -1.02
N GLY A 154 -10.53 14.53 0.08
CA GLY A 154 -9.17 15.08 0.03
C GLY A 154 -8.13 14.05 -0.42
N ALA A 155 -8.22 12.80 0.06
CA ALA A 155 -7.34 11.71 -0.35
C ALA A 155 -7.50 11.41 -1.85
N LEU A 156 -8.75 11.39 -2.36
CA LEU A 156 -9.06 11.23 -3.78
C LEU A 156 -8.48 12.40 -4.61
N ALA A 157 -8.58 13.63 -4.09
CA ALA A 157 -7.97 14.79 -4.76
C ALA A 157 -6.47 14.61 -4.97
N ALA A 158 -5.76 14.02 -4.01
CA ALA A 158 -4.32 13.75 -4.06
C ALA A 158 -3.94 12.49 -4.86
N MET A 159 -4.93 11.72 -5.36
CA MET A 159 -4.68 10.56 -6.21
C MET A 159 -4.36 10.97 -7.64
N GLY A 160 -3.42 10.28 -8.29
CA GLY A 160 -3.05 10.49 -9.69
C GLY A 160 -3.99 9.87 -10.72
N ASN A 161 -4.85 8.92 -10.33
CA ASN A 161 -5.76 8.23 -11.24
C ASN A 161 -7.00 9.07 -11.55
N LEU A 162 -7.19 9.45 -12.82
CA LEU A 162 -8.32 10.27 -13.25
C LEU A 162 -9.63 9.49 -13.37
N ILE A 163 -9.58 8.16 -13.57
CA ILE A 163 -10.79 7.33 -13.71
C ILE A 163 -11.63 7.40 -12.43
N ALA A 164 -10.97 7.32 -11.27
CA ALA A 164 -11.64 7.40 -9.98
C ALA A 164 -12.24 8.79 -9.68
N LYS A 165 -11.83 9.82 -10.42
CA LYS A 165 -12.33 11.20 -10.32
C LYS A 165 -13.37 11.54 -11.38
N ALA A 166 -13.60 10.64 -12.35
CA ALA A 166 -14.54 10.87 -13.42
C ALA A 166 -15.96 11.13 -12.88
N GLY A 167 -16.59 12.18 -13.33
CA GLY A 167 -17.93 12.55 -12.85
C GLY A 167 -17.99 13.29 -11.52
N LEU A 168 -16.84 13.61 -10.89
CA LEU A 168 -16.78 14.44 -9.68
C LEU A 168 -16.31 15.86 -10.03
N PRO A 169 -17.20 16.82 -10.30
CA PRO A 169 -16.82 18.19 -10.56
C PRO A 169 -16.23 18.81 -9.29
N GLY A 170 -15.07 19.47 -9.40
CA GLY A 170 -14.46 20.19 -8.28
C GLY A 170 -13.77 19.31 -7.24
N ALA A 171 -13.30 18.12 -7.63
CA ALA A 171 -12.43 17.32 -6.75
C ALA A 171 -11.33 18.22 -6.18
N ALA A 172 -11.39 18.45 -4.90
CA ALA A 172 -10.73 19.39 -4.02
C ALA A 172 -9.55 20.19 -4.62
N GLY A 173 -9.72 21.51 -4.72
CA GLY A 173 -8.62 22.44 -5.04
C GLY A 173 -7.49 22.38 -4.02
N GLY A 174 -6.31 22.89 -4.42
CA GLY A 174 -5.15 22.96 -3.54
C GLY A 174 -4.26 21.70 -3.56
N ILE A 175 -4.42 20.81 -4.52
CA ILE A 175 -3.44 19.73 -4.78
C ILE A 175 -2.72 20.01 -6.08
N HIS A 176 -1.38 20.00 -6.04
CA HIS A 176 -0.53 20.14 -7.21
C HIS A 176 0.30 18.86 -7.39
N PHE A 177 0.46 18.42 -8.63
CA PHE A 177 1.15 17.16 -8.92
C PHE A 177 2.52 17.41 -9.54
N ALA A 178 3.54 16.82 -8.89
CA ALA A 178 4.89 16.75 -9.44
C ALA A 178 5.12 15.40 -10.15
N PRO A 179 6.02 15.35 -11.16
CA PRO A 179 6.42 14.09 -11.78
C PRO A 179 7.10 13.16 -10.76
N TYR A 180 6.59 11.92 -10.62
CA TYR A 180 7.25 10.88 -9.84
C TYR A 180 8.43 10.29 -10.63
N PRO A 181 9.58 9.93 -10.03
CA PRO A 181 10.76 9.46 -10.74
C PRO A 181 10.61 8.02 -11.25
N TYR A 182 9.76 7.81 -12.22
CA TYR A 182 9.50 6.53 -12.85
C TYR A 182 10.53 6.24 -13.96
N ARG A 183 11.65 5.58 -13.62
CA ARG A 183 12.78 5.37 -14.51
C ARG A 183 12.44 4.59 -15.78
N TYR A 184 11.63 3.52 -15.67
CA TYR A 184 11.24 2.73 -16.84
C TYR A 184 10.42 3.54 -17.83
N ARG A 185 9.56 4.46 -17.36
CA ARG A 185 8.79 5.38 -18.19
C ARG A 185 9.00 6.81 -17.73
N CYS A 186 10.20 7.33 -18.02
CA CYS A 186 10.61 8.67 -17.59
C CYS A 186 9.58 9.73 -18.02
N PRO A 187 8.98 10.48 -17.06
CA PRO A 187 7.97 11.49 -17.36
C PRO A 187 8.54 12.68 -18.12
N PHE A 188 9.87 12.79 -18.22
CA PHE A 188 10.56 13.87 -18.94
C PHE A 188 10.98 13.46 -20.36
N GLY A 189 10.58 12.27 -20.84
CA GLY A 189 10.88 11.80 -22.18
C GLY A 189 12.33 11.35 -22.43
N THR A 190 13.16 11.24 -21.38
CA THR A 190 14.54 10.77 -21.49
C THR A 190 14.63 9.24 -21.42
N ASP A 191 15.85 8.70 -21.53
CA ASP A 191 16.12 7.27 -21.45
C ASP A 191 15.97 6.66 -20.04
N GLY A 192 15.68 7.49 -19.03
CA GLY A 192 15.42 7.10 -17.65
C GLY A 192 16.61 7.17 -16.72
N ARG A 193 17.85 7.38 -17.22
CA ARG A 193 19.05 7.47 -16.39
C ARG A 193 19.01 8.66 -15.44
N ASP A 194 18.61 9.82 -15.93
CA ASP A 194 18.60 11.08 -15.19
C ASP A 194 17.24 11.40 -14.55
N THR A 195 16.32 10.44 -14.52
CA THR A 195 14.94 10.66 -14.07
C THR A 195 14.87 11.24 -12.66
N ASP A 196 15.69 10.76 -11.74
CA ASP A 196 15.72 11.24 -10.36
C ASP A 196 16.16 12.70 -10.28
N GLN A 197 17.23 13.06 -11.00
CA GLN A 197 17.74 14.44 -11.04
C GLN A 197 16.76 15.41 -11.69
N LEU A 198 16.14 14.99 -12.78
CA LEU A 198 15.11 15.79 -13.45
C LEU A 198 13.88 16.00 -12.56
N SER A 199 13.46 14.94 -11.83
CA SER A 199 12.32 15.02 -10.94
C SER A 199 12.58 15.95 -9.75
N ILE A 200 13.76 15.87 -9.13
CA ILE A 200 14.09 16.76 -8.01
C ILE A 200 14.32 18.21 -8.46
N HIS A 201 14.92 18.40 -9.64
CA HIS A 201 15.08 19.72 -10.22
C HIS A 201 13.72 20.37 -10.54
N TYR A 202 12.80 19.61 -11.13
CA TYR A 202 11.43 20.06 -11.37
C TYR A 202 10.73 20.43 -10.06
N LEU A 203 10.82 19.56 -9.03
CA LEU A 203 10.22 19.84 -7.73
C LEU A 203 10.80 21.10 -7.08
N ARG A 204 12.13 21.30 -7.17
CA ARG A 204 12.78 22.53 -6.67
C ARG A 204 12.26 23.77 -7.38
N ASN A 205 12.18 23.76 -8.70
CA ASN A 205 11.65 24.89 -9.46
C ASN A 205 10.18 25.17 -9.11
N MET A 206 9.36 24.11 -9.01
CA MET A 206 7.96 24.22 -8.61
C MET A 206 7.76 24.87 -7.23
N LEU A 207 8.72 24.68 -6.30
CA LEU A 207 8.64 25.18 -4.92
C LEU A 207 9.36 26.51 -4.70
N CYS A 208 10.35 26.85 -5.53
CA CYS A 208 11.23 28.00 -5.33
C CYS A 208 11.03 29.13 -6.35
N ASP A 209 10.49 28.83 -7.53
CA ASP A 209 10.24 29.84 -8.57
C ASP A 209 9.01 30.67 -8.19
N ALA A 210 9.19 32.00 -8.08
CA ALA A 210 8.10 32.93 -7.77
C ALA A 210 7.00 32.96 -8.83
N GLU A 211 7.33 32.56 -10.06
CA GLU A 211 6.40 32.51 -11.20
C GLU A 211 5.80 31.09 -11.41
N SER A 212 6.06 30.13 -10.52
CA SER A 212 5.52 28.77 -10.61
C SER A 212 3.98 28.71 -10.49
N GLY A 213 3.36 29.78 -10.00
CA GLY A 213 1.91 29.83 -9.75
C GLY A 213 1.44 29.01 -8.55
N ILE A 214 2.36 28.43 -7.77
CA ILE A 214 2.06 27.58 -6.63
C ILE A 214 2.48 28.28 -5.34
N PRO A 215 1.52 28.69 -4.48
CA PRO A 215 1.85 29.22 -3.17
C PRO A 215 2.60 28.17 -2.33
N ARG A 216 3.45 28.63 -1.40
CA ARG A 216 4.20 27.74 -0.50
C ARG A 216 3.28 26.67 0.11
N PRO A 217 3.55 25.37 -0.11
CA PRO A 217 2.61 24.33 0.28
C PRO A 217 2.65 24.01 1.78
N ALA A 218 1.56 23.43 2.27
CA ALA A 218 1.43 22.89 3.63
C ALA A 218 2.23 21.59 3.80
N ALA A 219 2.38 20.81 2.73
CA ALA A 219 3.19 19.59 2.75
C ALA A 219 3.59 19.13 1.35
N VAL A 220 4.66 18.34 1.30
CA VAL A 220 4.97 17.41 0.19
C VAL A 220 4.61 16.01 0.68
N MET A 221 3.70 15.31 -0.02
CA MET A 221 3.21 13.99 0.34
C MET A 221 3.64 12.96 -0.71
N VAL A 222 4.27 11.85 -0.26
CA VAL A 222 4.86 10.85 -1.15
C VAL A 222 4.74 9.44 -0.61
N GLU A 223 4.52 8.47 -1.52
CA GLU A 223 4.75 7.05 -1.29
C GLU A 223 6.21 6.72 -1.67
N VAL A 224 6.98 6.05 -0.79
CA VAL A 224 8.37 5.64 -1.10
C VAL A 224 8.42 4.56 -2.19
N VAL A 225 7.39 3.73 -2.26
CA VAL A 225 7.08 2.85 -3.39
C VAL A 225 5.62 3.08 -3.71
N GLN A 226 5.32 3.61 -4.90
CA GLN A 226 3.93 3.76 -5.34
C GLN A 226 3.27 2.39 -5.51
N GLY A 227 2.24 2.12 -4.71
CA GLY A 227 1.54 0.84 -4.73
C GLY A 227 0.65 0.69 -5.95
N GLU A 228 -0.49 1.35 -5.95
CA GLU A 228 -1.47 1.34 -7.04
C GLU A 228 -0.89 1.92 -8.34
N GLY A 229 0.07 2.83 -8.25
CA GLY A 229 0.80 3.38 -9.38
C GLY A 229 1.65 2.37 -10.15
N GLY A 230 1.85 1.15 -9.60
CA GLY A 230 2.51 0.03 -10.28
C GLY A 230 3.80 -0.47 -9.60
N CYS A 231 3.86 -0.49 -8.28
CA CYS A 231 5.02 -0.90 -7.49
C CYS A 231 6.31 -0.17 -7.90
N ILE A 232 6.25 1.15 -8.02
CA ILE A 232 7.36 1.97 -8.52
C ILE A 232 8.17 2.51 -7.35
N PRO A 233 9.42 2.06 -7.11
CA PRO A 233 10.26 2.59 -6.04
C PRO A 233 10.97 3.88 -6.46
N VAL A 234 11.11 4.84 -5.55
CA VAL A 234 12.08 5.94 -5.68
C VAL A 234 13.48 5.48 -5.27
N SER A 235 14.54 6.14 -5.73
CA SER A 235 15.86 5.90 -5.16
C SER A 235 16.01 6.51 -3.77
N ASP A 236 16.91 5.93 -2.97
CA ASP A 236 17.21 6.47 -1.64
C ASP A 236 17.81 7.88 -1.74
N ASP A 237 18.58 8.17 -2.79
CA ASP A 237 19.15 9.49 -3.06
C ASP A 237 18.08 10.53 -3.40
N TRP A 238 17.10 10.17 -4.23
CA TRP A 238 15.98 11.05 -4.53
C TRP A 238 15.22 11.41 -3.26
N LEU A 239 14.93 10.43 -2.42
CA LEU A 239 14.21 10.66 -1.17
C LEU A 239 15.00 11.52 -0.18
N ARG A 240 16.34 11.36 -0.11
CA ARG A 240 17.21 12.24 0.66
C ARG A 240 17.17 13.70 0.17
N GLN A 241 17.20 13.88 -1.15
CA GLN A 241 17.14 15.22 -1.77
C GLN A 241 15.76 15.88 -1.54
N VAL A 242 14.65 15.11 -1.63
CA VAL A 242 13.32 15.61 -1.26
C VAL A 242 13.31 16.05 0.22
N ARG A 243 13.86 15.23 1.12
CA ARG A 243 13.92 15.57 2.54
C ARG A 243 14.77 16.82 2.81
N GLN A 244 15.89 16.94 2.14
CA GLN A 244 16.73 18.14 2.24
C GLN A 244 15.98 19.38 1.76
N LEU A 245 15.38 19.33 0.57
CA LEU A 245 14.63 20.43 -0.02
C LEU A 245 13.44 20.87 0.87
N THR A 246 12.70 19.92 1.41
CA THR A 246 11.56 20.21 2.29
C THR A 246 12.00 20.86 3.61
N ARG A 247 13.17 20.47 4.15
CA ARG A 247 13.78 21.13 5.33
C ARG A 247 14.24 22.54 5.02
N GLU A 248 14.96 22.75 3.92
CA GLU A 248 15.44 24.08 3.50
C GLU A 248 14.29 25.07 3.37
N LEU A 249 13.14 24.58 2.89
CA LEU A 249 11.94 25.40 2.65
C LEU A 249 10.94 25.37 3.82
N GLU A 250 11.24 24.70 4.93
CA GLU A 250 10.32 24.49 6.07
C GLU A 250 8.93 24.05 5.62
N ILE A 251 8.88 23.04 4.74
CA ILE A 251 7.68 22.37 4.27
C ILE A 251 7.62 20.99 4.91
N PRO A 252 6.57 20.62 5.64
CA PRO A 252 6.41 19.27 6.17
C PRO A 252 6.50 18.19 5.10
N LEU A 253 7.33 17.17 5.33
CA LEU A 253 7.38 15.97 4.51
C LEU A 253 6.44 14.92 5.11
N VAL A 254 5.41 14.56 4.36
CA VAL A 254 4.46 13.49 4.68
C VAL A 254 4.84 12.25 3.89
N ILE A 255 5.13 11.15 4.58
CA ILE A 255 5.37 9.86 3.93
C ILE A 255 4.16 8.97 4.17
N ASP A 256 3.55 8.53 3.07
CA ASP A 256 2.47 7.54 3.08
C ASP A 256 3.07 6.14 3.06
N GLU A 257 3.03 5.49 4.21
CA GLU A 257 3.45 4.09 4.37
C GLU A 257 2.28 3.14 4.67
N VAL A 258 1.11 3.49 4.21
CA VAL A 258 -0.08 2.63 4.33
C VAL A 258 0.16 1.26 3.70
N GLN A 259 0.90 1.17 2.59
CA GLN A 259 1.21 -0.10 1.94
C GLN A 259 2.69 -0.52 2.08
N THR A 260 3.61 0.42 2.24
CA THR A 260 5.05 0.16 2.27
C THR A 260 5.60 -0.18 3.65
N GLY A 261 4.89 0.19 4.71
CA GLY A 261 5.31 -0.02 6.08
C GLY A 261 5.27 -1.47 6.55
N PHE A 262 5.73 -1.68 7.77
CA PHE A 262 5.69 -2.97 8.47
C PHE A 262 6.40 -4.08 7.70
N ALA A 263 7.68 -3.89 7.44
CA ALA A 263 8.60 -4.84 6.82
C ALA A 263 8.37 -5.14 5.32
N ARG A 264 7.27 -4.66 4.70
CA ARG A 264 6.87 -4.97 3.33
C ARG A 264 7.98 -4.76 2.30
N THR A 265 8.76 -3.69 2.44
CA THR A 265 9.80 -3.28 1.48
C THR A 265 11.21 -3.71 1.86
N GLY A 266 11.37 -4.60 2.84
CA GLY A 266 12.67 -5.08 3.30
C GLY A 266 13.32 -4.24 4.41
N THR A 267 12.60 -3.24 4.92
CA THR A 267 12.91 -2.48 6.15
C THR A 267 11.60 -2.28 6.92
N MET A 268 11.65 -2.03 8.22
CA MET A 268 10.43 -1.87 9.03
C MET A 268 9.53 -0.76 8.46
N PHE A 269 10.13 0.39 8.13
CA PHE A 269 9.51 1.44 7.33
C PHE A 269 10.38 1.75 6.12
N ALA A 270 9.78 1.99 4.96
CA ALA A 270 10.49 2.17 3.70
C ALA A 270 11.43 3.40 3.70
N PHE A 271 11.07 4.47 4.44
CA PHE A 271 11.89 5.68 4.56
C PHE A 271 13.23 5.43 5.28
N GLN A 272 13.32 4.40 6.14
CA GLN A 272 14.52 4.09 6.92
C GLN A 272 15.72 3.74 6.01
N ARG A 273 15.46 3.14 4.86
CA ARG A 273 16.49 2.82 3.87
C ARG A 273 17.26 4.07 3.40
N ALA A 274 16.55 5.17 3.19
CA ALA A 274 17.17 6.45 2.84
C ALA A 274 17.81 7.16 4.04
N ARG A 275 17.68 6.61 5.26
CA ARG A 275 18.18 7.21 6.51
C ARG A 275 17.66 8.62 6.74
N ILE A 276 16.42 8.87 6.42
CA ILE A 276 15.70 10.11 6.70
C ILE A 276 14.67 9.89 7.81
N VAL A 277 14.12 10.98 8.33
CA VAL A 277 12.95 10.99 9.21
C VAL A 277 11.94 11.98 8.63
N PRO A 278 10.69 11.55 8.36
CA PRO A 278 9.63 12.45 7.92
C PRO A 278 9.14 13.34 9.08
N ASP A 279 8.34 14.34 8.75
CA ASP A 279 7.61 15.12 9.74
C ASP A 279 6.27 14.47 10.09
N VAL A 280 5.69 13.75 9.12
CA VAL A 280 4.42 13.00 9.26
C VAL A 280 4.55 11.64 8.57
N LEU A 281 4.12 10.59 9.25
CA LEU A 281 4.08 9.22 8.76
C LEU A 281 2.64 8.69 8.83
N ILE A 282 2.10 8.27 7.70
CA ILE A 282 0.74 7.71 7.61
C ILE A 282 0.83 6.19 7.61
N LEU A 283 0.11 5.55 8.53
CA LEU A 283 0.10 4.10 8.71
C LEU A 283 -1.34 3.56 8.73
N SER A 284 -1.56 2.44 8.06
CA SER A 284 -2.81 1.68 8.07
C SER A 284 -2.53 0.22 7.69
N LYS A 285 -3.51 -0.51 7.18
CA LYS A 285 -3.35 -1.90 6.73
C LYS A 285 -2.65 -2.78 7.78
N ALA A 286 -1.37 -3.08 7.58
CA ALA A 286 -0.60 -3.97 8.46
C ALA A 286 -0.54 -3.50 9.93
N VAL A 287 -0.71 -2.20 10.23
CA VAL A 287 -0.68 -1.67 11.59
C VAL A 287 -1.72 -2.30 12.52
N GLY A 288 -2.84 -2.73 11.96
CA GLY A 288 -3.91 -3.42 12.69
C GLY A 288 -3.81 -4.94 12.67
N GLY A 289 -2.71 -5.53 12.15
CA GLY A 289 -2.54 -6.99 12.09
C GLY A 289 -3.61 -7.73 11.29
N GLY A 290 -4.15 -7.10 10.24
CA GLY A 290 -5.26 -7.60 9.44
C GLY A 290 -6.63 -7.06 9.87
N PHE A 291 -6.72 -6.30 10.95
CA PHE A 291 -7.93 -5.64 11.42
C PHE A 291 -7.92 -4.13 11.11
N PRO A 292 -9.09 -3.53 10.87
CA PRO A 292 -9.18 -2.13 10.47
C PRO A 292 -8.65 -1.17 11.53
N LEU A 293 -7.52 -0.53 11.23
CA LEU A 293 -6.88 0.50 12.06
C LEU A 293 -6.08 1.46 11.16
N SER A 294 -6.05 2.73 11.51
CA SER A 294 -5.11 3.68 10.92
C SER A 294 -4.65 4.72 11.92
N VAL A 295 -3.43 5.19 11.75
CA VAL A 295 -2.82 6.21 12.61
C VAL A 295 -1.93 7.14 11.79
N VAL A 296 -1.78 8.36 12.29
CA VAL A 296 -0.78 9.32 11.82
C VAL A 296 0.22 9.54 12.93
N VAL A 297 1.49 9.24 12.68
CA VAL A 297 2.62 9.59 13.56
C VAL A 297 3.23 10.89 13.05
N TYR A 298 3.47 11.85 13.91
CA TYR A 298 3.97 13.16 13.51
C TYR A 298 4.86 13.80 14.58
N ASP A 299 5.70 14.73 14.17
CA ASP A 299 6.54 15.51 15.06
C ASP A 299 5.69 16.43 15.94
N GLU A 300 5.94 16.49 17.24
CA GLU A 300 5.20 17.30 18.20
C GLU A 300 5.13 18.80 17.83
N ALA A 301 6.10 19.30 17.07
CA ALA A 301 6.08 20.69 16.58
C ALA A 301 4.87 20.99 15.66
N LEU A 302 4.24 19.97 15.09
CA LEU A 302 3.03 20.09 14.26
C LEU A 302 1.75 20.00 15.08
N ASP A 303 1.79 19.73 16.39
CA ASP A 303 0.63 19.49 17.23
C ASP A 303 -0.11 20.80 17.62
N LEU A 304 -0.52 21.54 16.60
CA LEU A 304 -1.17 22.85 16.77
C LEU A 304 -2.70 22.80 16.60
N TRP A 305 -3.28 21.64 16.39
CA TRP A 305 -4.73 21.49 16.34
C TRP A 305 -5.39 21.41 17.72
N SER A 306 -6.66 21.80 17.79
CA SER A 306 -7.41 21.81 19.02
C SER A 306 -8.18 20.50 19.23
N ARG A 307 -8.61 20.27 20.48
CA ARG A 307 -9.43 19.12 20.85
C ARG A 307 -10.62 18.96 19.92
N GLY A 308 -10.85 17.76 19.41
CA GLY A 308 -12.00 17.42 18.57
C GLY A 308 -11.85 17.75 17.08
N MET A 309 -10.75 18.41 16.66
CA MET A 309 -10.57 18.76 15.24
C MET A 309 -10.49 17.57 14.30
N HIS A 310 -10.17 16.37 14.80
CA HIS A 310 -10.24 15.14 14.02
C HIS A 310 -10.83 14.02 14.89
N ALA A 311 -12.15 14.02 15.11
CA ALA A 311 -12.88 13.04 15.92
C ALA A 311 -13.47 11.90 15.07
N GLY A 312 -13.68 10.74 15.67
CA GLY A 312 -14.29 9.56 15.02
C GLY A 312 -14.56 8.43 16.01
N THR A 313 -15.70 7.75 15.85
CA THR A 313 -16.18 6.73 16.80
C THR A 313 -15.26 5.52 16.93
N PHE A 314 -14.71 5.01 15.82
CA PHE A 314 -13.94 3.75 15.79
C PHE A 314 -12.42 3.94 15.90
N ARG A 315 -11.97 5.03 16.49
CA ARG A 315 -10.54 5.30 16.69
C ARG A 315 -9.89 4.49 17.79
N GLY A 316 -10.63 3.80 18.58
CA GLY A 316 -10.15 2.97 19.69
C GLY A 316 -10.48 1.50 19.48
N ASN A 317 -10.35 0.97 18.27
CA ASN A 317 -10.57 -0.44 18.00
C ASN A 317 -9.53 -1.31 18.74
N GLN A 318 -9.91 -1.81 19.91
CA GLN A 318 -9.01 -2.55 20.78
C GLN A 318 -8.57 -3.88 20.15
N ILE A 319 -9.46 -4.56 19.42
CA ILE A 319 -9.17 -5.80 18.70
C ILE A 319 -8.03 -5.57 17.70
N ALA A 320 -8.10 -4.47 16.93
CA ALA A 320 -7.05 -4.12 16.00
C ALA A 320 -5.73 -3.71 16.69
N MET A 321 -5.81 -3.08 17.87
CA MET A 321 -4.61 -2.74 18.66
C MET A 321 -3.93 -3.99 19.20
N VAL A 322 -4.68 -4.97 19.72
CA VAL A 322 -4.13 -6.26 20.19
C VAL A 322 -3.49 -7.03 19.04
N ALA A 323 -4.18 -7.15 17.90
CA ALA A 323 -3.63 -7.83 16.72
C ALA A 323 -2.40 -7.11 16.17
N GLY A 324 -2.44 -5.78 16.10
CA GLY A 324 -1.34 -4.93 15.64
C GLY A 324 -0.11 -5.03 16.53
N LYS A 325 -0.29 -5.00 17.87
CA LYS A 325 0.80 -5.23 18.83
C LYS A 325 1.51 -6.55 18.56
N VAL A 326 0.76 -7.66 18.52
CA VAL A 326 1.32 -9.00 18.29
C VAL A 326 2.00 -9.07 16.91
N THR A 327 1.41 -8.45 15.89
CA THR A 327 2.03 -8.36 14.56
C THR A 327 3.39 -7.67 14.62
N MET A 328 3.49 -6.51 15.27
CA MET A 328 4.75 -5.76 15.40
C MET A 328 5.82 -6.56 16.16
N GLN A 329 5.43 -7.29 17.21
CA GLN A 329 6.31 -8.18 17.98
C GLN A 329 6.87 -9.30 17.09
N ILE A 330 6.02 -9.97 16.30
CA ILE A 330 6.42 -11.04 15.39
C ILE A 330 7.35 -10.49 14.29
N LEU A 331 6.99 -9.36 13.66
CA LEU A 331 7.81 -8.74 12.61
C LEU A 331 9.25 -8.49 13.09
N ARG A 332 9.41 -8.02 14.32
CA ARG A 332 10.71 -7.75 14.93
C ARG A 332 11.43 -9.03 15.38
N ARG A 333 10.73 -9.91 16.13
CA ARG A 333 11.28 -11.15 16.66
C ARG A 333 11.80 -12.07 15.56
N ASP A 334 11.00 -12.24 14.51
CA ASP A 334 11.29 -13.18 13.41
C ASP A 334 12.05 -12.51 12.25
N ARG A 335 12.47 -11.26 12.44
CA ARG A 335 13.26 -10.48 11.47
C ARG A 335 12.62 -10.47 10.07
N LEU A 336 11.31 -10.26 10.03
CA LEU A 336 10.57 -10.37 8.77
C LEU A 336 10.88 -9.26 7.76
N ALA A 337 11.54 -8.19 8.15
CA ALA A 337 12.06 -7.18 7.21
C ALA A 337 13.20 -7.78 6.35
N GLU A 338 14.16 -8.41 6.99
CA GLU A 338 15.27 -9.07 6.29
C GLU A 338 14.79 -10.25 5.47
N HIS A 339 13.85 -11.03 6.01
CA HIS A 339 13.21 -12.12 5.28
C HIS A 339 12.47 -11.61 4.03
N ALA A 340 11.72 -10.52 4.13
CA ALA A 340 11.03 -9.90 2.99
C ALA A 340 12.02 -9.38 1.93
N ALA A 341 13.19 -8.88 2.34
CA ALA A 341 14.23 -8.49 1.40
C ALA A 341 14.80 -9.70 0.65
N GLU A 342 15.09 -10.80 1.36
CA GLU A 342 15.62 -12.03 0.79
C GLU A 342 14.63 -12.71 -0.16
N MET A 343 13.40 -12.94 0.29
CA MET A 343 12.36 -13.58 -0.53
C MET A 343 11.95 -12.69 -1.71
N GLY A 344 11.95 -11.38 -1.50
CA GLY A 344 11.68 -10.41 -2.56
C GLY A 344 12.72 -10.45 -3.67
N GLU A 345 14.02 -10.53 -3.33
CA GLU A 345 15.07 -10.65 -4.34
C GLU A 345 15.01 -12.00 -5.08
N LEU A 346 14.72 -13.09 -4.36
CA LEU A 346 14.51 -14.40 -4.97
C LEU A 346 13.34 -14.36 -5.97
N LEU A 347 12.20 -13.78 -5.58
CA LEU A 347 11.02 -13.66 -6.44
C LEU A 347 11.29 -12.76 -7.64
N MET A 348 11.93 -11.60 -7.44
CA MET A 348 12.30 -10.70 -8.55
C MET A 348 13.29 -11.35 -9.53
N THR A 349 14.25 -12.12 -9.04
CA THR A 349 15.20 -12.85 -9.89
C THR A 349 14.47 -13.88 -10.75
N GLY A 350 13.56 -14.66 -10.16
CA GLY A 350 12.73 -15.61 -10.91
C GLY A 350 11.84 -14.93 -11.95
N LEU A 351 11.22 -13.79 -11.58
CA LEU A 351 10.39 -13.01 -12.51
C LEU A 351 11.19 -12.41 -13.67
N ARG A 352 12.44 -11.98 -13.44
CA ARG A 352 13.34 -11.49 -14.51
C ARG A 352 13.72 -12.63 -15.45
N ARG A 353 13.94 -13.85 -14.92
CA ARG A 353 14.16 -15.04 -15.75
C ARG A 353 12.94 -15.30 -16.65
N ILE A 354 11.73 -15.32 -16.09
CA ILE A 354 10.50 -15.48 -16.87
C ILE A 354 10.37 -14.36 -17.92
N ALA A 355 10.68 -13.13 -17.57
CA ALA A 355 10.63 -11.98 -18.48
C ALA A 355 11.65 -12.09 -19.63
N SER A 356 12.78 -12.80 -19.45
CA SER A 356 13.73 -13.03 -20.55
C SER A 356 13.17 -13.90 -21.67
N ASP A 357 12.22 -14.79 -21.33
CA ASP A 357 11.58 -15.71 -22.27
C ASP A 357 10.23 -15.15 -22.79
N HIS A 358 9.75 -14.08 -22.17
CA HIS A 358 8.47 -13.46 -22.48
C HIS A 358 8.63 -11.94 -22.66
N PRO A 359 8.90 -11.45 -23.89
CA PRO A 359 9.16 -10.02 -24.16
C PRO A 359 7.97 -9.09 -23.84
N GLU A 360 6.78 -9.65 -23.63
CA GLU A 360 5.61 -8.94 -23.14
C GLU A 360 5.73 -8.50 -21.66
N LEU A 361 6.68 -9.07 -20.91
CA LEU A 361 7.00 -8.68 -19.55
C LEU A 361 8.18 -7.68 -19.60
N GLY A 362 7.85 -6.39 -19.74
CA GLY A 362 8.82 -5.35 -20.08
C GLY A 362 9.70 -4.84 -18.94
N ASP A 363 9.25 -4.92 -17.70
CA ASP A 363 10.01 -4.45 -16.52
C ASP A 363 9.57 -5.19 -15.26
N VAL A 364 10.54 -5.63 -14.48
CA VAL A 364 10.33 -6.25 -13.15
C VAL A 364 10.97 -5.35 -12.09
N ARG A 365 10.17 -4.78 -11.22
CA ARG A 365 10.60 -3.80 -10.22
C ARG A 365 9.91 -3.99 -8.89
N GLY A 366 10.42 -3.34 -7.86
CA GLY A 366 9.84 -3.35 -6.53
C GLY A 366 10.88 -3.23 -5.43
N ARG A 367 10.44 -3.43 -4.19
CA ARG A 367 11.31 -3.57 -2.99
C ARG A 367 10.70 -4.60 -2.05
N GLY A 368 11.54 -5.50 -1.53
CA GLY A 368 11.08 -6.58 -0.69
C GLY A 368 9.97 -7.38 -1.38
N LEU A 369 8.91 -7.65 -0.66
CA LEU A 369 7.73 -8.37 -1.16
C LEU A 369 6.61 -7.43 -1.67
N MET A 370 7.00 -6.33 -2.29
CA MET A 370 6.12 -5.40 -3.02
C MET A 370 6.64 -5.26 -4.45
N ILE A 371 6.15 -6.11 -5.35
CA ILE A 371 6.73 -6.33 -6.68
C ILE A 371 5.68 -6.06 -7.77
N GLY A 372 6.14 -5.41 -8.84
CA GLY A 372 5.36 -5.14 -10.05
C GLY A 372 6.05 -5.68 -11.28
N VAL A 373 5.28 -6.33 -12.16
CA VAL A 373 5.71 -6.78 -13.48
C VAL A 373 4.92 -6.00 -14.51
N GLU A 374 5.59 -5.17 -15.29
CA GLU A 374 4.94 -4.37 -16.33
C GLU A 374 4.66 -5.22 -17.57
N VAL A 375 3.41 -5.26 -17.99
CA VAL A 375 2.99 -5.95 -19.20
C VAL A 375 2.93 -4.95 -20.35
N VAL A 376 3.56 -5.29 -21.47
CA VAL A 376 3.72 -4.40 -22.62
C VAL A 376 3.39 -5.12 -23.92
N GLU A 377 2.93 -4.35 -24.92
CA GLU A 377 2.96 -4.76 -26.29
C GLU A 377 4.36 -4.48 -26.86
N PRO A 378 5.13 -5.53 -27.19
CA PRO A 378 6.47 -5.34 -27.73
C PRO A 378 6.41 -4.56 -29.05
N SER A 379 7.28 -3.58 -29.20
CA SER A 379 7.36 -2.77 -30.42
C SER A 379 8.77 -2.86 -31.00
N PRO A 380 8.96 -3.34 -32.24
CA PRO A 380 10.26 -3.43 -32.90
C PRO A 380 10.95 -2.05 -32.89
N GLY A 381 12.20 -2.01 -32.44
CA GLY A 381 13.00 -0.78 -32.38
C GLY A 381 12.64 0.18 -31.24
N ALA A 382 11.58 -0.02 -30.51
CA ALA A 382 11.27 0.78 -29.33
C ALA A 382 11.92 0.15 -28.08
N ARG A 383 12.64 0.97 -27.31
CA ARG A 383 13.28 0.53 -26.05
C ARG A 383 12.26 0.03 -25.00
N ARG A 384 10.99 0.43 -25.13
CA ARG A 384 9.91 0.12 -24.20
C ARG A 384 8.62 -0.07 -25.01
N GLY A 385 7.96 -1.19 -24.81
CA GLY A 385 6.65 -1.46 -25.41
C GLY A 385 5.55 -0.52 -24.88
N ARG A 386 4.43 -0.46 -25.55
CA ARG A 386 3.23 0.23 -25.06
C ARG A 386 2.63 -0.52 -23.89
N HIS A 387 1.90 0.17 -23.00
CA HIS A 387 1.14 -0.47 -21.92
C HIS A 387 0.11 -1.44 -22.48
N ASP A 388 0.11 -2.67 -22.01
CA ASP A 388 -0.88 -3.68 -22.38
C ASP A 388 -1.71 -4.13 -21.16
N GLY A 389 -2.78 -3.38 -20.90
CA GLY A 389 -3.73 -3.73 -19.85
C GLY A 389 -4.64 -4.92 -20.21
N VAL A 390 -4.81 -5.21 -21.51
CA VAL A 390 -5.64 -6.32 -21.96
C VAL A 390 -4.94 -7.64 -21.66
N LEU A 391 -3.68 -7.77 -22.08
CA LEU A 391 -2.86 -8.95 -21.78
C LEU A 391 -2.65 -9.09 -20.27
N SER A 392 -2.41 -7.98 -19.54
CA SER A 392 -2.29 -8.00 -18.07
C SER A 392 -3.53 -8.59 -17.40
N ALA A 393 -4.73 -8.17 -17.84
CA ALA A 393 -6.00 -8.72 -17.34
C ALA A 393 -6.17 -10.21 -17.71
N ALA A 394 -5.75 -10.63 -18.91
CA ALA A 394 -5.77 -12.03 -19.32
C ALA A 394 -4.82 -12.90 -18.47
N ILE A 395 -3.60 -12.41 -18.20
CA ILE A 395 -2.63 -13.09 -17.30
C ILE A 395 -3.21 -13.21 -15.89
N LYS A 396 -3.80 -12.15 -15.33
CA LYS A 396 -4.47 -12.19 -14.02
C LYS A 396 -5.56 -13.26 -13.97
N ARG A 397 -6.40 -13.36 -15.01
CA ARG A 397 -7.45 -14.39 -15.09
C ARG A 397 -6.85 -15.79 -15.15
N ALA A 398 -5.85 -16.01 -15.99
CA ALA A 398 -5.17 -17.29 -16.10
C ALA A 398 -4.44 -17.67 -14.79
N ALA A 399 -3.86 -16.69 -14.06
CA ALA A 399 -3.27 -16.90 -12.75
C ALA A 399 -4.32 -17.38 -11.72
N PHE A 400 -5.49 -16.73 -11.70
CA PHE A 400 -6.62 -17.16 -10.86
C PHE A 400 -7.07 -18.58 -11.17
N GLU A 401 -7.17 -18.94 -12.45
CA GLU A 401 -7.51 -20.31 -12.88
C GLU A 401 -6.43 -21.32 -12.48
N ASN A 402 -5.16 -20.89 -12.37
CA ASN A 402 -4.05 -21.72 -11.88
C ASN A 402 -3.90 -21.68 -10.35
N GLY A 403 -4.85 -21.11 -9.62
CA GLY A 403 -4.81 -21.04 -8.15
C GLY A 403 -3.83 -20.01 -7.59
N LEU A 404 -3.54 -18.93 -8.33
CA LEU A 404 -2.70 -17.83 -7.89
C LEU A 404 -3.48 -16.52 -7.90
N LEU A 405 -3.57 -15.85 -6.76
CA LEU A 405 -4.21 -14.53 -6.65
C LEU A 405 -3.19 -13.43 -6.85
N VAL A 406 -3.31 -12.69 -7.94
CA VAL A 406 -2.52 -11.48 -8.22
C VAL A 406 -3.47 -10.35 -8.61
N GLU A 407 -3.03 -9.11 -8.48
CA GLU A 407 -3.81 -7.96 -8.90
C GLU A 407 -3.12 -7.19 -10.03
N THR A 408 -3.87 -6.38 -10.73
CA THR A 408 -3.35 -5.44 -11.72
C THR A 408 -3.42 -4.02 -11.21
N GLY A 409 -2.50 -3.18 -11.64
CA GLY A 409 -2.43 -1.77 -11.30
C GLY A 409 -1.60 -0.99 -12.31
N GLY A 410 -1.11 0.16 -11.90
CA GLY A 410 -0.30 1.01 -12.78
C GLY A 410 -1.12 1.67 -13.90
N ARG A 411 -0.40 2.27 -14.85
CA ARG A 411 -1.03 2.97 -15.97
C ARG A 411 -1.79 1.97 -16.84
N ARG A 412 -3.06 2.22 -17.07
CA ARG A 412 -3.98 1.36 -17.86
C ARG A 412 -4.12 -0.07 -17.32
N GLY A 413 -3.82 -0.31 -16.05
CA GLY A 413 -3.88 -1.65 -15.45
C GLY A 413 -2.82 -2.61 -16.01
N SER A 414 -1.72 -2.12 -16.57
CA SER A 414 -0.71 -2.94 -17.24
C SER A 414 0.37 -3.51 -16.32
N VAL A 415 0.21 -3.44 -15.01
CA VAL A 415 1.20 -3.97 -14.06
C VAL A 415 0.59 -5.08 -13.23
N LEU A 416 1.12 -6.29 -13.34
CA LEU A 416 0.81 -7.37 -12.40
C LEU A 416 1.52 -7.06 -11.08
N ARG A 417 0.78 -7.10 -9.98
CA ARG A 417 1.27 -6.75 -8.64
C ARG A 417 1.25 -7.98 -7.75
N LEU A 418 2.39 -8.24 -7.11
CA LEU A 418 2.58 -9.35 -6.18
C LEU A 418 2.94 -8.78 -4.80
N LEU A 419 2.07 -9.03 -3.83
CA LEU A 419 2.22 -8.65 -2.43
C LEU A 419 1.96 -9.85 -1.51
N PRO A 420 2.69 -10.98 -1.64
CA PRO A 420 2.45 -12.14 -0.79
C PRO A 420 2.66 -11.78 0.69
N PRO A 421 2.07 -12.52 1.66
CA PRO A 421 2.41 -12.38 3.07
C PRO A 421 3.92 -12.49 3.30
N LEU A 422 4.44 -11.81 4.32
CA LEU A 422 5.88 -11.75 4.60
C LEU A 422 6.47 -13.10 5.08
N ILE A 423 5.62 -14.03 5.43
CA ILE A 423 5.96 -15.39 5.88
C ILE A 423 6.15 -16.37 4.71
N VAL A 424 6.11 -15.90 3.46
CA VAL A 424 6.33 -16.72 2.25
C VAL A 424 7.70 -17.42 2.33
N THR A 425 7.74 -18.72 2.01
CA THR A 425 8.96 -19.52 2.02
C THR A 425 9.62 -19.57 0.64
N ARG A 426 10.87 -20.07 0.55
CA ARG A 426 11.54 -20.31 -0.73
C ARG A 426 10.74 -21.26 -1.63
N SER A 427 10.14 -22.30 -1.04
CA SER A 427 9.27 -23.25 -1.77
C SER A 427 8.05 -22.55 -2.35
N ASP A 428 7.42 -21.69 -1.55
CA ASP A 428 6.26 -20.91 -2.00
C ASP A 428 6.62 -19.94 -3.13
N VAL A 429 7.81 -19.32 -3.06
CA VAL A 429 8.32 -18.47 -4.15
C VAL A 429 8.47 -19.27 -5.44
N GLY A 430 9.01 -20.50 -5.38
CA GLY A 430 9.06 -21.39 -6.53
C GLY A 430 7.68 -21.66 -7.12
N GLU A 431 6.73 -22.03 -6.28
CA GLU A 431 5.35 -22.33 -6.71
C GLU A 431 4.64 -21.08 -7.30
N ILE A 432 4.86 -19.90 -6.73
CA ILE A 432 4.33 -18.62 -7.28
C ILE A 432 4.87 -18.40 -8.71
N LEU A 433 6.18 -18.59 -8.90
CA LEU A 433 6.81 -18.40 -10.20
C LEU A 433 6.28 -19.41 -11.25
N ASP A 434 6.17 -20.69 -10.90
CA ASP A 434 5.68 -21.72 -11.80
C ASP A 434 4.22 -21.46 -12.22
N ARG A 435 3.36 -21.11 -11.27
CA ARG A 435 1.95 -20.77 -11.54
C ARG A 435 1.81 -19.51 -12.38
N LEU A 436 2.64 -18.51 -12.17
CA LEU A 436 2.62 -17.26 -12.93
C LEU A 436 3.13 -17.49 -14.36
N GLU A 437 4.24 -18.22 -14.53
CA GLU A 437 4.79 -18.55 -15.86
C GLU A 437 3.77 -19.32 -16.70
N ALA A 438 3.12 -20.32 -16.11
CA ALA A 438 2.03 -21.05 -16.76
C ALA A 438 0.84 -20.12 -17.14
N ALA A 439 0.53 -19.14 -16.29
CA ALA A 439 -0.51 -18.15 -16.59
C ALA A 439 -0.14 -17.24 -17.78
N VAL A 440 1.12 -16.79 -17.84
CA VAL A 440 1.63 -15.99 -18.98
C VAL A 440 1.56 -16.78 -20.28
N VAL A 441 2.02 -18.03 -20.28
CA VAL A 441 1.96 -18.90 -21.47
C VAL A 441 0.50 -19.11 -21.94
N ARG A 442 -0.39 -19.35 -20.99
CA ARG A 442 -1.82 -19.59 -21.30
C ARG A 442 -2.51 -18.34 -21.85
N ALA A 443 -2.27 -17.17 -21.23
CA ALA A 443 -2.88 -15.91 -21.66
C ALA A 443 -2.49 -15.49 -23.08
N LYS A 444 -1.30 -15.86 -23.55
CA LYS A 444 -0.81 -15.57 -24.90
C LYS A 444 -1.47 -16.43 -25.98
N ARG A 445 -2.15 -17.52 -25.62
CA ARG A 445 -2.82 -18.43 -26.56
C ARG A 445 -4.30 -18.09 -26.76
N GLN A 446 -4.84 -17.17 -25.96
CA GLN A 446 -6.21 -16.65 -26.04
C GLN A 446 -6.25 -15.34 -26.84
#